data_47bbeb5599750593189121cc071ef2d2
#
_entry.id   47bbeb5599750593189121cc071ef2d2
#
_cell.length_a   1.000
_cell.length_b   1.000
_cell.length_c   1.000
_cell.angle_alpha   90.00
_cell.angle_beta   90.00
_cell.angle_gamma   90.00
#
_symmetry.space_group_name_H-M   'P 1'
#
loop_
_entity.id
_entity.type
_entity.pdbx_description
1 polymer ?
#
loop_
_entity_poly.entity_id
_entity_poly.type
_entity_poly.pdbx_seq_one_letter_code
_entity_poly.pdbx_strand_id
1 'polypeptide(L)'
;MKRHELAPEPEILKRVTVRLLRDEERPRFDALLEQKHYLCSARMVGRTLRYVAELDGEWVALACFSAAALHLKARENWLGWTPRQRARRLGFVVNNSRYLVLPERERLPNLASRVLGLCLRRLSRDWQARWENPVLVVESFVDETRYRGTCYRACGFEAVGPTAGFKRASRDFYHEHGEPKQLYLKELQPGARSLLRRGRWPQALAAQEEHIAGPCPWCAPALESLLDRFGELRDERSGHGLRHRQPFVLACAAVAVLMGAGGYQAIEDTCRKFTQRQLRALGCQRDRHDDYAPPSDSTFFRVLCELDTHRFDRLVGDWLLEQELSVVARLAVDGKTLRGSARTDGKPLQLLSAVTHRLRLTLAQVPIEDKSNEIPAFPKLLRDLPKVDYALVTADPMHCQQESARVTTQELGWDYLFGLKDNQSGILDRAQRLLDQQAFPP
;
A
#
# COMPACT_ATOMS: atom_id res chain seq x y z
N MET A 1 33.60 -37.01 -36.45
CA MET A 1 32.56 -36.21 -35.79
C MET A 1 32.19 -35.04 -36.73
N LYS A 2 31.04 -35.10 -37.40
CA LYS A 2 30.55 -34.04 -38.27
C LYS A 2 30.23 -32.81 -37.39
N ARG A 3 30.90 -31.65 -37.62
CA ARG A 3 30.46 -30.36 -37.10
C ARG A 3 29.05 -30.13 -37.66
N HIS A 4 28.02 -30.20 -36.81
CA HIS A 4 26.74 -29.64 -37.13
C HIS A 4 26.95 -28.13 -37.37
N GLU A 5 26.78 -27.69 -38.61
CA GLU A 5 26.71 -26.28 -38.93
C GLU A 5 25.57 -25.67 -38.13
N LEU A 6 25.91 -24.94 -37.08
CA LEU A 6 24.96 -24.11 -36.33
C LEU A 6 24.41 -23.07 -37.31
N ALA A 7 23.09 -22.95 -37.40
CA ALA A 7 22.46 -21.93 -38.18
C ALA A 7 23.04 -20.54 -37.83
N PRO A 8 23.16 -19.60 -38.82
CA PRO A 8 23.71 -18.30 -38.56
C PRO A 8 22.94 -17.60 -37.43
N GLU A 9 23.63 -16.84 -36.56
CA GLU A 9 23.08 -16.15 -35.40
C GLU A 9 21.75 -15.41 -35.69
N PRO A 10 21.60 -14.66 -36.81
CA PRO A 10 20.34 -13.98 -37.12
C PRO A 10 19.15 -14.94 -37.28
N GLU A 11 19.36 -16.12 -37.80
CA GLU A 11 18.30 -17.15 -37.98
C GLU A 11 17.90 -17.76 -36.60
N ILE A 12 18.88 -18.03 -35.75
CA ILE A 12 18.60 -18.50 -34.37
C ILE A 12 17.79 -17.48 -33.60
N LEU A 13 18.19 -16.18 -33.65
CA LEU A 13 17.50 -15.12 -32.94
C LEU A 13 16.06 -14.88 -33.45
N LYS A 14 15.76 -15.16 -34.73
CA LYS A 14 14.39 -15.08 -35.26
C LYS A 14 13.44 -16.07 -34.59
N ARG A 15 13.92 -17.23 -34.18
CA ARG A 15 13.12 -18.30 -33.53
C ARG A 15 12.83 -17.99 -32.04
N VAL A 16 13.53 -17.03 -31.44
CA VAL A 16 13.29 -16.61 -30.05
C VAL A 16 11.90 -15.98 -29.94
N THR A 17 11.08 -16.52 -29.06
CA THR A 17 9.76 -16.02 -28.71
C THR A 17 9.70 -15.59 -27.25
N VAL A 18 8.72 -14.72 -26.92
CA VAL A 18 8.49 -14.25 -25.56
C VAL A 18 7.01 -14.34 -25.25
N ARG A 19 6.68 -14.90 -24.10
CA ARG A 19 5.32 -14.98 -23.58
C ARG A 19 5.25 -14.62 -22.09
N LEU A 20 4.04 -14.35 -21.61
CA LEU A 20 3.79 -14.27 -20.18
C LEU A 20 4.00 -15.63 -19.51
N LEU A 21 4.51 -15.60 -18.30
CA LEU A 21 4.64 -16.79 -17.44
C LEU A 21 3.24 -17.33 -17.10
N ARG A 22 3.05 -18.62 -17.16
CA ARG A 22 1.86 -19.33 -16.68
C ARG A 22 1.98 -19.56 -15.18
N ASP A 23 0.84 -19.65 -14.49
CA ASP A 23 0.83 -19.76 -13.03
C ASP A 23 1.51 -21.05 -12.55
N GLU A 24 1.32 -22.16 -13.24
CA GLU A 24 1.94 -23.46 -12.94
C GLU A 24 3.47 -23.46 -13.09
N GLU A 25 4.01 -22.56 -13.90
CA GLU A 25 5.46 -22.45 -14.15
C GLU A 25 6.18 -21.60 -13.11
N ARG A 26 5.42 -20.92 -12.25
CA ARG A 26 5.96 -19.95 -11.29
C ARG A 26 7.00 -20.53 -10.34
N PRO A 27 6.85 -21.73 -9.77
CA PRO A 27 7.88 -22.32 -8.90
C PRO A 27 9.23 -22.48 -9.60
N ARG A 28 9.23 -22.96 -10.85
CA ARG A 28 10.44 -23.09 -11.67
C ARG A 28 11.08 -21.72 -11.96
N PHE A 29 10.26 -20.74 -12.30
CA PHE A 29 10.69 -19.38 -12.61
C PHE A 29 11.36 -18.71 -11.39
N ASP A 30 10.70 -18.79 -10.24
CA ASP A 30 11.18 -18.16 -9.00
C ASP A 30 12.48 -18.86 -8.53
N ALA A 31 12.57 -20.19 -8.61
CA ALA A 31 13.78 -20.95 -8.29
C ALA A 31 14.98 -20.55 -9.18
N LEU A 32 14.77 -20.35 -10.48
CA LEU A 32 15.84 -19.90 -11.40
C LEU A 32 16.32 -18.48 -11.05
N LEU A 33 15.43 -17.57 -10.65
CA LEU A 33 15.83 -16.24 -10.21
C LEU A 33 16.62 -16.29 -8.90
N GLU A 34 16.22 -17.13 -7.95
CA GLU A 34 16.91 -17.27 -6.67
C GLU A 34 18.30 -17.90 -6.82
N GLN A 35 18.44 -18.87 -7.71
CA GLN A 35 19.70 -19.60 -7.92
C GLN A 35 20.68 -18.89 -8.87
N LYS A 36 20.18 -18.26 -9.95
CA LYS A 36 21.02 -17.80 -11.06
C LYS A 36 21.06 -16.27 -11.24
N HIS A 37 20.08 -15.53 -10.69
CA HIS A 37 20.12 -14.07 -10.79
C HIS A 37 20.99 -13.47 -9.69
N TYR A 38 21.80 -12.45 -10.00
CA TYR A 38 22.75 -11.83 -9.07
C TYR A 38 22.15 -11.26 -7.78
N LEU A 39 20.87 -10.95 -7.77
CA LEU A 39 20.13 -10.52 -6.56
C LEU A 39 19.62 -11.69 -5.71
N CYS A 40 19.76 -12.93 -6.16
CA CYS A 40 19.32 -14.15 -5.47
C CYS A 40 17.92 -14.04 -4.85
N SER A 41 16.97 -13.42 -5.56
CA SER A 41 15.62 -13.18 -5.06
C SER A 41 14.59 -13.08 -6.17
N ALA A 42 13.51 -13.83 -6.03
CA ALA A 42 12.32 -13.76 -6.87
C ALA A 42 11.29 -12.74 -6.35
N ARG A 43 11.54 -12.14 -5.17
CA ARG A 43 10.62 -11.16 -4.55
C ARG A 43 10.61 -9.85 -5.34
N MET A 44 9.41 -9.41 -5.72
CA MET A 44 9.16 -8.14 -6.41
C MET A 44 8.12 -7.32 -5.65
N VAL A 45 8.10 -6.02 -5.90
CA VAL A 45 7.22 -5.08 -5.19
C VAL A 45 6.14 -4.56 -6.14
N GLY A 46 4.90 -4.53 -5.66
CA GLY A 46 3.77 -3.96 -6.38
C GLY A 46 3.29 -4.80 -7.56
N ARG A 47 2.63 -4.13 -8.50
CA ARG A 47 2.14 -4.75 -9.75
C ARG A 47 3.30 -5.33 -10.54
N THR A 48 3.17 -6.54 -11.06
CA THR A 48 4.29 -7.25 -11.71
C THR A 48 3.82 -8.07 -12.90
N LEU A 49 4.60 -8.06 -13.98
CA LEU A 49 4.51 -9.03 -15.07
C LEU A 49 5.82 -9.84 -15.17
N ARG A 50 5.69 -11.11 -15.45
CA ARG A 50 6.80 -12.06 -15.67
C ARG A 50 6.75 -12.61 -17.08
N TYR A 51 7.88 -12.57 -17.75
CA TYR A 51 8.05 -13.09 -19.11
C TYR A 51 9.07 -14.21 -19.14
N VAL A 52 8.77 -15.22 -19.93
CA VAL A 52 9.68 -16.29 -20.32
C VAL A 52 10.04 -16.09 -21.78
N ALA A 53 11.33 -16.15 -22.10
CA ALA A 53 11.81 -16.23 -23.45
C ALA A 53 12.17 -17.68 -23.77
N GLU A 54 11.73 -18.16 -24.92
CA GLU A 54 11.91 -19.53 -25.39
C GLU A 54 12.62 -19.56 -26.74
N LEU A 55 13.49 -20.54 -26.91
CA LEU A 55 14.10 -20.89 -28.16
C LEU A 55 13.85 -22.43 -28.37
N ASP A 56 13.10 -22.79 -29.40
CA ASP A 56 12.73 -24.15 -29.71
C ASP A 56 12.07 -24.90 -28.52
N GLY A 57 11.25 -24.20 -27.74
CA GLY A 57 10.56 -24.75 -26.57
C GLY A 57 11.37 -24.71 -25.26
N GLU A 58 12.66 -24.42 -25.33
CA GLU A 58 13.51 -24.32 -24.14
C GLU A 58 13.61 -22.89 -23.61
N TRP A 59 13.58 -22.74 -22.30
CA TRP A 59 13.73 -21.45 -21.67
C TRP A 59 15.16 -20.92 -21.83
N VAL A 60 15.30 -19.69 -22.35
CA VAL A 60 16.60 -19.07 -22.61
C VAL A 60 16.82 -17.79 -21.82
N ALA A 61 15.74 -17.13 -21.39
CA ALA A 61 15.84 -15.93 -20.53
C ALA A 61 14.53 -15.67 -19.77
N LEU A 62 14.65 -14.95 -18.66
CA LEU A 62 13.57 -14.51 -17.80
C LEU A 62 13.60 -12.99 -17.68
N ALA A 63 12.44 -12.35 -17.75
CA ALA A 63 12.33 -10.91 -17.55
C ALA A 63 11.13 -10.58 -16.66
N CYS A 64 11.34 -9.68 -15.69
CA CYS A 64 10.30 -9.18 -14.80
C CYS A 64 10.19 -7.67 -14.91
N PHE A 65 8.96 -7.21 -15.05
CA PHE A 65 8.62 -5.80 -14.98
C PHE A 65 7.72 -5.57 -13.78
N SER A 66 8.07 -4.62 -12.93
CA SER A 66 7.35 -4.32 -11.68
C SER A 66 7.02 -2.83 -11.58
N ALA A 67 6.25 -2.46 -10.57
CA ALA A 67 6.00 -1.05 -10.27
C ALA A 67 7.32 -0.28 -10.14
N ALA A 68 7.33 0.98 -10.62
CA ALA A 68 8.48 1.87 -10.56
C ALA A 68 8.88 2.22 -9.12
N ALA A 69 10.14 2.57 -8.91
CA ALA A 69 10.60 3.10 -7.62
C ALA A 69 9.93 4.44 -7.30
N LEU A 70 9.57 4.68 -6.03
CA LEU A 70 8.79 5.86 -5.64
C LEU A 70 9.54 7.18 -5.91
N HIS A 71 10.81 7.25 -5.52
CA HIS A 71 11.62 8.47 -5.62
C HIS A 71 12.96 8.18 -6.28
N LEU A 72 13.24 8.82 -7.40
CA LEU A 72 14.51 8.72 -8.12
C LEU A 72 14.88 10.08 -8.73
N LYS A 73 15.83 10.78 -8.10
CA LYS A 73 16.24 12.12 -8.53
C LYS A 73 16.62 12.19 -10.03
N ALA A 74 17.35 11.20 -10.54
CA ALA A 74 17.75 11.14 -11.94
C ALA A 74 16.54 10.99 -12.89
N ARG A 75 15.55 10.14 -12.55
CA ARG A 75 14.30 10.02 -13.30
C ARG A 75 13.48 11.30 -13.26
N GLU A 76 13.32 11.91 -12.07
CA GLU A 76 12.57 13.15 -11.90
C GLU A 76 13.15 14.27 -12.79
N ASN A 77 14.46 14.39 -12.79
CA ASN A 77 15.17 15.36 -13.66
C ASN A 77 14.96 15.04 -15.14
N TRP A 78 15.07 13.77 -15.53
CA TRP A 78 14.88 13.36 -16.92
C TRP A 78 13.44 13.59 -17.40
N LEU A 79 12.43 13.21 -16.62
CA LEU A 79 11.02 13.43 -16.94
C LEU A 79 10.64 14.91 -16.90
N GLY A 80 11.18 15.68 -15.95
CA GLY A 80 10.86 17.10 -15.75
C GLY A 80 9.42 17.33 -15.28
N TRP A 81 8.82 16.37 -14.61
CA TRP A 81 7.49 16.47 -14.03
C TRP A 81 7.52 17.08 -12.61
N THR A 82 6.40 17.62 -12.17
CA THR A 82 6.23 18.13 -10.81
C THR A 82 6.03 16.97 -9.83
N PRO A 83 6.26 17.16 -8.51
CA PRO A 83 5.95 16.16 -7.49
C PRO A 83 4.51 15.65 -7.57
N ARG A 84 3.56 16.53 -7.90
CA ARG A 84 2.15 16.17 -8.07
C ARG A 84 1.93 15.30 -9.30
N GLN A 85 2.52 15.65 -10.45
CA GLN A 85 2.44 14.83 -11.66
C GLN A 85 3.07 13.46 -11.42
N ARG A 86 4.20 13.38 -10.73
CA ARG A 86 4.80 12.12 -10.30
C ARG A 86 3.82 11.28 -9.48
N ALA A 87 3.25 11.86 -8.42
CA ALA A 87 2.33 11.14 -7.55
C ALA A 87 1.14 10.53 -8.29
N ARG A 88 0.61 11.23 -9.30
CA ARG A 88 -0.54 10.77 -10.10
C ARG A 88 -0.17 9.85 -11.26
N ARG A 89 1.05 9.99 -11.80
CA ARG A 89 1.45 9.37 -13.09
C ARG A 89 2.56 8.34 -12.98
N LEU A 90 3.07 8.08 -11.77
CA LEU A 90 4.12 7.08 -11.56
C LEU A 90 3.72 5.68 -12.04
N GLY A 91 2.44 5.34 -11.98
CA GLY A 91 1.92 4.05 -12.46
C GLY A 91 2.02 3.83 -13.97
N PHE A 92 2.31 4.89 -14.77
CA PHE A 92 2.64 4.75 -16.19
C PHE A 92 4.13 4.44 -16.44
N VAL A 93 4.94 4.37 -15.37
CA VAL A 93 6.34 3.99 -15.41
C VAL A 93 6.48 2.61 -14.76
N VAL A 94 7.23 1.72 -15.38
CA VAL A 94 7.53 0.40 -14.82
C VAL A 94 9.04 0.16 -14.78
N ASN A 95 9.46 -0.69 -13.84
CA ASN A 95 10.85 -1.07 -13.65
C ASN A 95 11.10 -2.48 -14.22
N ASN A 96 12.07 -2.64 -15.10
CA ASN A 96 12.62 -3.95 -15.42
C ASN A 96 13.45 -4.44 -14.21
N SER A 97 12.78 -5.06 -13.26
CA SER A 97 13.30 -5.38 -11.92
C SER A 97 14.17 -6.63 -11.86
N ARG A 98 13.99 -7.56 -12.81
CA ARG A 98 14.82 -8.76 -12.98
C ARG A 98 15.00 -9.01 -14.46
N TYR A 99 16.23 -9.30 -14.85
CA TYR A 99 16.56 -9.73 -16.18
C TYR A 99 17.67 -10.78 -16.12
N LEU A 100 17.37 -11.99 -16.53
CA LEU A 100 18.28 -13.14 -16.46
C LEU A 100 18.32 -13.83 -17.82
N VAL A 101 19.51 -13.87 -18.44
CA VAL A 101 19.81 -14.80 -19.54
C VAL A 101 20.35 -16.06 -18.92
N LEU A 102 19.81 -17.23 -19.29
CA LEU A 102 20.23 -18.48 -18.70
C LEU A 102 21.65 -18.83 -19.14
N PRO A 103 22.53 -19.35 -18.25
CA PRO A 103 23.97 -19.52 -18.51
C PRO A 103 24.28 -20.39 -19.74
N GLU A 104 23.46 -21.39 -20.02
CA GLU A 104 23.63 -22.26 -21.19
C GLU A 104 23.48 -21.54 -22.53
N ARG A 105 22.84 -20.34 -22.50
CA ARG A 105 22.54 -19.50 -23.66
C ARG A 105 23.28 -18.16 -23.66
N GLU A 106 24.12 -17.88 -22.64
CA GLU A 106 24.88 -16.60 -22.56
C GLU A 106 25.88 -16.45 -23.72
N ARG A 107 26.31 -17.57 -24.32
CA ARG A 107 27.21 -17.57 -25.46
C ARG A 107 26.57 -17.19 -26.79
N LEU A 108 25.23 -17.03 -26.86
CA LEU A 108 24.53 -16.59 -28.05
C LEU A 108 24.57 -15.05 -28.10
N PRO A 109 25.37 -14.44 -28.96
CA PRO A 109 25.45 -12.99 -29.07
C PRO A 109 24.06 -12.37 -29.29
N ASN A 110 23.85 -11.14 -28.83
CA ASN A 110 22.62 -10.38 -29.00
C ASN A 110 21.33 -10.99 -28.44
N LEU A 111 21.36 -12.19 -27.81
CA LEU A 111 20.19 -12.83 -27.23
C LEU A 111 19.50 -11.90 -26.20
N ALA A 112 20.28 -11.28 -25.30
CA ALA A 112 19.74 -10.37 -24.30
C ALA A 112 19.00 -9.18 -24.95
N SER A 113 19.60 -8.52 -25.94
CA SER A 113 18.95 -7.41 -26.67
C SER A 113 17.69 -7.87 -27.40
N ARG A 114 17.74 -9.06 -28.03
CA ARG A 114 16.60 -9.64 -28.73
C ARG A 114 15.43 -9.90 -27.81
N VAL A 115 15.66 -10.56 -26.69
CA VAL A 115 14.63 -10.87 -25.69
C VAL A 115 14.04 -9.61 -25.09
N LEU A 116 14.90 -8.67 -24.66
CA LEU A 116 14.43 -7.39 -24.11
C LEU A 116 13.55 -6.64 -25.12
N GLY A 117 14.00 -6.56 -26.38
CA GLY A 117 13.23 -5.93 -27.45
C GLY A 117 11.87 -6.60 -27.70
N LEU A 118 11.78 -7.94 -27.59
CA LEU A 118 10.53 -8.67 -27.70
C LEU A 118 9.59 -8.37 -26.51
N CYS A 119 10.11 -8.31 -25.29
CA CYS A 119 9.35 -7.93 -24.11
C CYS A 119 8.78 -6.50 -24.23
N LEU A 120 9.62 -5.53 -24.63
CA LEU A 120 9.23 -4.12 -24.72
C LEU A 120 8.11 -3.89 -25.76
N ARG A 121 8.11 -4.61 -26.88
CA ARG A 121 7.06 -4.49 -27.90
C ARG A 121 5.67 -4.89 -27.40
N ARG A 122 5.57 -5.78 -26.46
CA ARG A 122 4.29 -6.25 -25.93
C ARG A 122 3.93 -5.69 -24.55
N LEU A 123 4.91 -5.16 -23.81
CA LEU A 123 4.81 -4.79 -22.41
C LEU A 123 3.63 -3.87 -22.10
N SER A 124 3.44 -2.78 -22.86
CA SER A 124 2.36 -1.82 -22.60
C SER A 124 0.98 -2.45 -22.79
N ARG A 125 0.81 -3.28 -23.83
CA ARG A 125 -0.45 -4.00 -24.08
C ARG A 125 -0.74 -5.03 -22.99
N ASP A 126 0.24 -5.84 -22.60
CA ASP A 126 0.08 -6.87 -21.59
C ASP A 126 -0.14 -6.27 -20.20
N TRP A 127 0.51 -5.14 -19.92
CA TRP A 127 0.32 -4.39 -18.67
C TRP A 127 -1.08 -3.78 -18.61
N GLN A 128 -1.55 -3.18 -19.71
CA GLN A 128 -2.89 -2.62 -19.79
C GLN A 128 -3.98 -3.70 -19.65
N ALA A 129 -3.78 -4.86 -20.27
CA ALA A 129 -4.71 -5.99 -20.12
C ALA A 129 -4.82 -6.49 -18.66
N ARG A 130 -3.74 -6.38 -17.89
CA ARG A 130 -3.69 -6.89 -16.51
C ARG A 130 -4.01 -5.82 -15.46
N TRP A 131 -3.67 -4.55 -15.70
CA TRP A 131 -3.69 -3.47 -14.72
C TRP A 131 -4.46 -2.21 -15.17
N GLU A 132 -5.13 -2.28 -16.33
CA GLU A 132 -6.03 -1.25 -16.88
C GLU A 132 -5.37 0.11 -17.20
N ASN A 133 -4.05 0.17 -17.20
CA ASN A 133 -3.32 1.35 -17.64
C ASN A 133 -2.13 0.99 -18.55
N PRO A 134 -1.79 1.82 -19.55
CA PRO A 134 -0.64 1.58 -20.41
C PRO A 134 0.68 1.87 -19.68
N VAL A 135 1.76 1.32 -20.19
CA VAL A 135 3.12 1.69 -19.80
C VAL A 135 3.66 2.70 -20.81
N LEU A 136 4.10 3.85 -20.34
CA LEU A 136 4.65 4.93 -21.17
C LEU A 136 6.19 4.98 -21.12
N VAL A 137 6.77 4.65 -19.96
CA VAL A 137 8.22 4.67 -19.73
C VAL A 137 8.65 3.41 -18.99
N VAL A 138 9.82 2.91 -19.35
CA VAL A 138 10.47 1.80 -18.62
C VAL A 138 11.77 2.30 -18.02
N GLU A 139 11.99 1.95 -16.74
CA GLU A 139 13.25 2.15 -16.03
C GLU A 139 13.96 0.82 -15.77
N SER A 140 15.27 0.85 -15.60
CA SER A 140 16.07 -0.29 -15.14
C SER A 140 17.31 0.19 -14.38
N PHE A 141 17.71 -0.60 -13.38
CA PHE A 141 18.89 -0.34 -12.57
C PHE A 141 19.98 -1.33 -12.93
N VAL A 142 21.09 -0.82 -13.45
CA VAL A 142 22.24 -1.63 -13.86
C VAL A 142 23.39 -1.42 -12.86
N ASP A 143 23.87 -2.50 -12.31
CA ASP A 143 25.10 -2.54 -11.51
C ASP A 143 26.29 -2.55 -12.49
N GLU A 144 26.95 -1.40 -12.66
CA GLU A 144 28.04 -1.23 -13.62
C GLU A 144 29.33 -1.96 -13.22
N THR A 145 29.42 -2.41 -11.96
CA THR A 145 30.54 -3.27 -11.52
C THR A 145 30.45 -4.66 -12.13
N ARG A 146 29.23 -5.10 -12.50
CA ARG A 146 28.93 -6.44 -13.04
C ARG A 146 28.55 -6.42 -14.52
N TYR A 147 27.82 -5.39 -14.96
CA TYR A 147 27.19 -5.36 -16.28
C TYR A 147 27.38 -4.01 -16.98
N ARG A 148 27.72 -4.04 -18.24
CA ARG A 148 27.93 -2.83 -19.05
C ARG A 148 26.64 -2.17 -19.55
N GLY A 149 25.45 -2.73 -19.29
CA GLY A 149 24.18 -2.20 -19.78
C GLY A 149 23.99 -2.26 -21.30
N THR A 150 24.77 -3.07 -22.03
CA THR A 150 24.81 -3.10 -23.51
C THR A 150 23.45 -3.45 -24.09
N CYS A 151 22.72 -4.42 -23.53
CA CYS A 151 21.38 -4.80 -24.02
C CYS A 151 20.35 -3.66 -23.88
N TYR A 152 20.44 -2.84 -22.84
CA TYR A 152 19.58 -1.67 -22.66
C TYR A 152 19.88 -0.61 -23.71
N ARG A 153 21.16 -0.26 -23.91
CA ARG A 153 21.57 0.71 -24.97
C ARG A 153 21.12 0.22 -26.36
N ALA A 154 21.34 -1.06 -26.67
CA ALA A 154 20.90 -1.65 -27.94
C ALA A 154 19.38 -1.64 -28.12
N CYS A 155 18.60 -1.60 -27.04
CA CYS A 155 17.15 -1.44 -27.06
C CYS A 155 16.70 0.03 -26.95
N GLY A 156 17.61 1.00 -27.04
CA GLY A 156 17.31 2.43 -27.06
C GLY A 156 16.96 3.03 -25.71
N PHE A 157 17.53 2.49 -24.62
CA PHE A 157 17.49 3.14 -23.31
C PHE A 157 18.59 4.20 -23.20
N GLU A 158 18.30 5.27 -22.51
CA GLU A 158 19.24 6.33 -22.14
C GLU A 158 19.77 6.11 -20.74
N ALA A 159 21.07 6.25 -20.53
CA ALA A 159 21.68 6.27 -19.20
C ALA A 159 21.52 7.69 -18.62
N VAL A 160 20.75 7.84 -17.56
CA VAL A 160 20.34 9.16 -17.04
C VAL A 160 21.04 9.57 -15.75
N GLY A 161 21.82 8.71 -15.15
CA GLY A 161 22.63 8.98 -13.95
C GLY A 161 22.54 7.89 -12.91
N PRO A 162 23.38 7.97 -11.88
CA PRO A 162 23.41 6.99 -10.80
C PRO A 162 22.24 7.18 -9.82
N THR A 163 21.87 6.10 -9.13
CA THR A 163 20.99 6.14 -7.97
C THR A 163 21.77 6.57 -6.73
N ALA A 164 21.06 7.02 -5.69
CA ALA A 164 21.68 7.45 -4.44
C ALA A 164 22.13 6.30 -3.51
N GLY A 165 22.04 5.03 -3.94
CA GLY A 165 22.51 3.88 -3.16
C GLY A 165 21.64 3.51 -1.95
N PHE A 166 20.35 3.84 -1.96
CA PHE A 166 19.40 3.47 -0.91
C PHE A 166 18.60 2.22 -1.26
N LYS A 167 18.37 1.37 -0.26
CA LYS A 167 17.48 0.21 -0.33
C LYS A 167 16.31 0.39 0.62
N ARG A 168 15.12 0.05 0.16
CA ARG A 168 13.92 0.07 0.99
C ARG A 168 13.99 -1.08 2.01
N ALA A 169 13.96 -0.74 3.30
CA ALA A 169 13.94 -1.70 4.40
C ALA A 169 12.52 -2.17 4.72
N SER A 170 11.58 -1.22 4.83
CA SER A 170 10.15 -1.47 5.04
C SER A 170 9.31 -0.45 4.26
N ARG A 171 8.00 -0.37 4.49
CA ARG A 171 7.09 0.48 3.70
C ARG A 171 7.56 1.94 3.60
N ASP A 172 8.04 2.52 4.70
CA ASP A 172 8.43 3.93 4.80
C ASP A 172 9.87 4.15 5.26
N PHE A 173 10.68 3.08 5.35
CA PHE A 173 12.05 3.13 5.81
C PHE A 173 13.05 2.71 4.74
N TYR A 174 14.10 3.51 4.59
CA TYR A 174 15.20 3.28 3.68
C TYR A 174 16.52 3.28 4.47
N HIS A 175 17.45 2.41 4.09
CA HIS A 175 18.82 2.49 4.57
C HIS A 175 19.79 2.61 3.39
N GLU A 176 20.86 3.30 3.62
CA GLU A 176 21.94 3.45 2.66
C GLU A 176 22.75 2.15 2.61
N HIS A 177 23.00 1.64 1.41
CA HIS A 177 23.84 0.47 1.19
C HIS A 177 25.12 0.78 0.41
N GLY A 178 25.33 2.06 0.02
CA GLY A 178 26.55 2.53 -0.60
C GLY A 178 26.86 2.03 -2.02
N GLU A 179 25.95 1.27 -2.65
CA GLU A 179 26.14 0.72 -3.98
C GLU A 179 25.22 1.42 -5.00
N PRO A 180 25.62 2.57 -5.58
CA PRO A 180 24.83 3.24 -6.60
C PRO A 180 24.74 2.37 -7.86
N LYS A 181 23.57 2.39 -8.52
CA LYS A 181 23.34 1.72 -9.79
C LYS A 181 23.08 2.76 -10.87
N GLN A 182 23.54 2.50 -12.08
CA GLN A 182 23.20 3.33 -13.23
C GLN A 182 21.73 3.14 -13.59
N LEU A 183 21.00 4.24 -13.64
CA LEU A 183 19.59 4.25 -14.09
C LEU A 183 19.53 4.40 -15.60
N TYR A 184 18.79 3.50 -16.22
CA TYR A 184 18.45 3.51 -17.64
C TYR A 184 16.96 3.78 -17.79
N LEU A 185 16.59 4.68 -18.71
CA LEU A 185 15.20 5.02 -19.02
C LEU A 185 14.92 4.88 -20.51
N LYS A 186 13.68 4.48 -20.84
CA LYS A 186 13.22 4.41 -22.24
C LYS A 186 11.76 4.82 -22.34
N GLU A 187 11.45 5.70 -23.27
CA GLU A 187 10.09 5.90 -23.74
C GLU A 187 9.61 4.70 -24.56
N LEU A 188 8.45 4.12 -24.23
CA LEU A 188 7.83 3.06 -25.01
C LEU A 188 7.04 3.57 -26.21
N GLN A 189 6.56 4.80 -26.12
CA GLN A 189 5.97 5.50 -27.25
C GLN A 189 6.64 6.87 -27.43
N PRO A 190 6.82 7.34 -28.66
CA PRO A 190 7.42 8.66 -28.90
C PRO A 190 6.67 9.78 -28.17
N GLY A 191 7.40 10.63 -27.47
CA GLY A 191 6.84 11.77 -26.74
C GLY A 191 6.21 11.44 -25.37
N ALA A 192 6.37 10.22 -24.85
CA ALA A 192 5.87 9.82 -23.53
C ALA A 192 6.39 10.74 -22.42
N ARG A 193 7.66 11.14 -22.47
CA ARG A 193 8.28 12.11 -21.57
C ARG A 193 7.54 13.45 -21.57
N SER A 194 7.29 14.02 -22.77
CA SER A 194 6.53 15.25 -22.94
C SER A 194 5.10 15.11 -22.45
N LEU A 195 4.47 13.95 -22.70
CA LEU A 195 3.13 13.63 -22.26
C LEU A 195 3.03 13.62 -20.73
N LEU A 196 3.94 12.92 -20.03
CA LEU A 196 3.93 12.78 -18.57
C LEU A 196 4.08 14.12 -17.83
N ARG A 197 4.72 15.13 -18.42
CA ARG A 197 4.90 16.47 -17.82
C ARG A 197 3.84 17.50 -18.21
N ARG A 198 2.87 17.15 -19.09
CA ARG A 198 1.82 18.11 -19.50
C ARG A 198 0.96 18.53 -18.30
N GLY A 199 0.62 19.83 -18.22
CA GLY A 199 -0.30 20.36 -17.22
C GLY A 199 -1.70 19.78 -17.41
N ARG A 200 -2.23 19.76 -18.65
CA ARG A 200 -3.48 19.10 -19.00
C ARG A 200 -3.20 17.69 -19.52
N TRP A 201 -3.78 16.70 -18.85
CA TRP A 201 -3.69 15.31 -19.24
C TRP A 201 -4.69 15.00 -20.37
N PRO A 202 -4.34 14.21 -21.39
CA PRO A 202 -5.27 13.85 -22.45
C PRO A 202 -6.48 13.10 -21.89
N GLN A 203 -7.67 13.41 -22.40
CA GLN A 203 -8.92 12.78 -21.93
C GLN A 203 -8.89 11.25 -22.08
N ALA A 204 -8.27 10.74 -23.13
CA ALA A 204 -8.12 9.30 -23.35
C ALA A 204 -7.35 8.57 -22.25
N LEU A 205 -6.49 9.28 -21.48
CA LEU A 205 -5.71 8.73 -20.37
C LEU A 205 -6.23 9.21 -19.00
N ALA A 206 -7.25 10.06 -18.96
CA ALA A 206 -7.75 10.63 -17.70
C ALA A 206 -8.34 9.55 -16.77
N ALA A 207 -9.08 8.60 -17.33
CA ALA A 207 -9.64 7.49 -16.56
C ALA A 207 -8.53 6.59 -15.98
N GLN A 208 -7.48 6.33 -16.75
CA GLN A 208 -6.33 5.56 -16.27
C GLN A 208 -5.53 6.32 -15.20
N GLU A 209 -5.37 7.64 -15.32
CA GLU A 209 -4.72 8.46 -14.29
C GLU A 209 -5.52 8.43 -12.99
N GLU A 210 -6.84 8.53 -13.03
CA GLU A 210 -7.72 8.40 -11.86
C GLU A 210 -7.65 6.98 -11.26
N HIS A 211 -7.67 5.95 -12.10
CA HIS A 211 -7.52 4.56 -11.67
C HIS A 211 -6.18 4.31 -10.95
N ILE A 212 -5.08 4.88 -11.46
CA ILE A 212 -3.74 4.78 -10.84
C ILE A 212 -3.69 5.52 -9.51
N ALA A 213 -4.27 6.72 -9.45
CA ALA A 213 -4.32 7.51 -8.23
C ALA A 213 -5.17 6.83 -7.14
N GLY A 214 -6.06 5.93 -7.58
CA GLY A 214 -7.04 5.26 -6.75
C GLY A 214 -8.27 6.13 -6.50
N PRO A 215 -9.44 5.52 -6.31
CA PRO A 215 -10.63 6.26 -5.95
C PRO A 215 -10.45 6.91 -4.58
N CYS A 216 -10.96 8.12 -4.42
CA CYS A 216 -11.26 8.65 -3.10
C CYS A 216 -12.47 7.84 -2.58
N PRO A 217 -12.38 7.12 -1.45
CA PRO A 217 -13.44 6.23 -0.99
C PRO A 217 -14.71 6.97 -0.56
N TRP A 218 -14.68 8.29 -0.50
CA TRP A 218 -15.75 9.12 0.03
C TRP A 218 -16.46 9.91 -1.06
N CYS A 219 -17.80 9.89 -1.01
CA CYS A 219 -18.59 10.84 -1.78
C CYS A 219 -18.54 12.24 -1.13
N ALA A 220 -18.83 13.29 -1.89
CA ALA A 220 -18.76 14.65 -1.40
C ALA A 220 -19.60 14.91 -0.12
N PRO A 221 -20.86 14.43 0.00
CA PRO A 221 -21.65 14.62 1.23
C PRO A 221 -21.00 14.00 2.47
N ALA A 222 -20.42 12.80 2.36
CA ALA A 222 -19.74 12.17 3.49
C ALA A 222 -18.48 12.95 3.89
N LEU A 223 -17.74 13.52 2.93
CA LEU A 223 -16.57 14.36 3.20
C LEU A 223 -16.96 15.68 3.87
N GLU A 224 -18.06 16.30 3.45
CA GLU A 224 -18.59 17.53 4.08
C GLU A 224 -18.96 17.25 5.53
N SER A 225 -19.70 16.17 5.80
CA SER A 225 -20.07 15.73 7.15
C SER A 225 -18.84 15.48 8.04
N LEU A 226 -17.79 14.83 7.49
CA LEU A 226 -16.54 14.60 8.23
C LEU A 226 -15.79 15.91 8.53
N LEU A 227 -15.76 16.84 7.59
CA LEU A 227 -15.16 18.17 7.78
C LEU A 227 -15.87 18.97 8.87
N ASP A 228 -17.21 18.95 8.88
CA ASP A 228 -18.01 19.62 9.90
C ASP A 228 -17.69 19.06 11.29
N ARG A 229 -17.63 17.73 11.41
CA ARG A 229 -17.23 17.04 12.65
C ARG A 229 -15.82 17.44 13.11
N PHE A 230 -14.84 17.46 12.22
CA PHE A 230 -13.49 17.89 12.57
C PHE A 230 -13.42 19.37 12.94
N GLY A 231 -14.38 20.18 12.49
CA GLY A 231 -14.53 21.58 12.88
C GLY A 231 -14.91 21.79 14.35
N GLU A 232 -15.44 20.76 15.01
CA GLU A 232 -15.78 20.78 16.44
C GLU A 232 -14.55 20.62 17.36
N LEU A 233 -13.42 20.17 16.80
CA LEU A 233 -12.17 20.00 17.53
C LEU A 233 -11.44 21.33 17.63
N ARG A 234 -10.98 21.64 18.84
CA ARG A 234 -10.17 22.83 19.06
C ARG A 234 -8.79 22.70 18.41
N ASP A 235 -8.37 23.74 17.68
CA ASP A 235 -7.03 23.84 17.12
C ASP A 235 -6.11 24.51 18.17
N GLU A 236 -5.25 23.72 18.81
CA GLU A 236 -4.33 24.20 19.85
C GLU A 236 -3.10 24.92 19.27
N ARG A 237 -2.91 24.91 17.96
CA ARG A 237 -1.78 25.59 17.31
C ARG A 237 -1.89 27.11 17.43
N SER A 238 -0.75 27.78 17.59
CA SER A 238 -0.70 29.25 17.56
C SER A 238 -1.23 29.80 16.23
N GLY A 239 -2.00 30.90 16.26
CA GLY A 239 -2.64 31.47 15.07
C GLY A 239 -1.67 32.04 14.01
N HIS A 240 -0.36 32.06 14.27
CA HIS A 240 0.64 32.61 13.35
C HIS A 240 1.14 31.55 12.37
N GLY A 241 1.10 31.89 11.07
CA GLY A 241 1.65 31.02 10.02
C GLY A 241 0.82 29.79 9.68
N LEU A 242 -0.44 29.73 10.08
CA LEU A 242 -1.34 28.61 9.74
C LEU A 242 -1.74 28.67 8.27
N ARG A 243 -1.08 27.85 7.45
CA ARG A 243 -1.41 27.69 6.02
C ARG A 243 -2.66 26.83 5.80
N HIS A 244 -2.86 25.82 6.65
CA HIS A 244 -3.95 24.86 6.54
C HIS A 244 -4.75 24.81 7.85
N ARG A 245 -6.07 24.90 7.74
CA ARG A 245 -6.97 24.70 8.87
C ARG A 245 -6.93 23.27 9.37
N GLN A 246 -7.06 23.06 10.68
CA GLN A 246 -7.02 21.73 11.30
C GLN A 246 -8.03 20.75 10.69
N PRO A 247 -9.32 21.10 10.48
CA PRO A 247 -10.29 20.17 9.89
C PRO A 247 -9.85 19.64 8.51
N PHE A 248 -9.27 20.49 7.68
CA PHE A 248 -8.73 20.08 6.38
C PHE A 248 -7.54 19.12 6.53
N VAL A 249 -6.63 19.37 7.47
CA VAL A 249 -5.49 18.49 7.74
C VAL A 249 -5.98 17.12 8.22
N LEU A 250 -6.94 17.09 9.14
CA LEU A 250 -7.52 15.86 9.67
C LEU A 250 -8.29 15.09 8.61
N ALA A 251 -9.09 15.76 7.77
CA ALA A 251 -9.80 15.11 6.67
C ALA A 251 -8.84 14.49 5.65
N CYS A 252 -7.77 15.20 5.30
CA CYS A 252 -6.71 14.67 4.44
C CYS A 252 -6.05 13.43 5.06
N ALA A 253 -5.71 13.47 6.35
CA ALA A 253 -5.11 12.35 7.05
C ALA A 253 -6.06 11.15 7.10
N ALA A 254 -7.33 11.36 7.47
CA ALA A 254 -8.35 10.30 7.53
C ALA A 254 -8.50 9.59 6.17
N VAL A 255 -8.70 10.36 5.09
CA VAL A 255 -8.84 9.79 3.74
C VAL A 255 -7.57 9.04 3.32
N ALA A 256 -6.38 9.59 3.57
CA ALA A 256 -5.13 8.96 3.21
C ALA A 256 -4.89 7.64 3.98
N VAL A 257 -5.23 7.59 5.27
CA VAL A 257 -5.14 6.37 6.10
C VAL A 257 -6.11 5.30 5.60
N LEU A 258 -7.34 5.67 5.27
CA LEU A 258 -8.32 4.75 4.66
C LEU A 258 -7.85 4.22 3.29
N MET A 259 -7.08 4.99 2.55
CA MET A 259 -6.41 4.56 1.32
C MET A 259 -5.13 3.75 1.59
N GLY A 260 -4.81 3.49 2.86
CA GLY A 260 -3.72 2.62 3.29
C GLY A 260 -2.38 3.33 3.55
N ALA A 261 -2.37 4.65 3.75
CA ALA A 261 -1.18 5.36 4.21
C ALA A 261 -0.83 4.94 5.66
N GLY A 262 0.44 4.63 5.93
CA GLY A 262 0.89 4.11 7.22
C GLY A 262 1.85 5.03 8.00
N GLY A 263 2.02 6.29 7.56
CA GLY A 263 2.90 7.25 8.20
C GLY A 263 2.78 8.63 7.56
N TYR A 264 3.33 9.66 8.18
CA TYR A 264 3.16 11.06 7.76
C TYR A 264 3.58 11.32 6.31
N GLN A 265 4.72 10.77 5.90
CA GLN A 265 5.20 10.85 4.51
C GLN A 265 4.23 10.16 3.54
N ALA A 266 3.70 8.99 3.90
CA ALA A 266 2.75 8.26 3.06
C ALA A 266 1.40 8.99 2.98
N ILE A 267 0.98 9.69 4.04
CA ILE A 267 -0.19 10.56 4.05
C ILE A 267 0.01 11.72 3.05
N GLU A 268 1.14 12.43 3.14
CA GLU A 268 1.48 13.51 2.20
C GLU A 268 1.49 13.00 0.76
N ASP A 269 2.21 11.89 0.47
CA ASP A 269 2.29 11.30 -0.87
C ASP A 269 0.91 10.87 -1.41
N THR A 270 0.01 10.44 -0.54
CA THR A 270 -1.37 10.12 -0.91
C THR A 270 -2.15 11.38 -1.23
N CYS A 271 -2.07 12.41 -0.36
CA CYS A 271 -2.78 13.67 -0.56
C CYS A 271 -2.28 14.43 -1.80
N ARG A 272 -1.02 14.27 -2.18
CA ARG A 272 -0.48 14.82 -3.43
C ARG A 272 -1.12 14.22 -4.69
N LYS A 273 -1.76 13.05 -4.59
CA LYS A 273 -2.52 12.44 -5.69
C LYS A 273 -3.92 13.04 -5.85
N PHE A 274 -4.44 13.74 -4.86
CA PHE A 274 -5.77 14.34 -4.94
C PHE A 274 -5.84 15.41 -6.04
N THR A 275 -6.97 15.44 -6.73
CA THR A 275 -7.25 16.46 -7.72
C THR A 275 -7.52 17.81 -7.04
N GLN A 276 -7.46 18.91 -7.80
CA GLN A 276 -7.84 20.24 -7.29
C GLN A 276 -9.28 20.24 -6.76
N ARG A 277 -10.18 19.52 -7.45
CA ARG A 277 -11.57 19.37 -7.02
C ARG A 277 -11.68 18.62 -5.67
N GLN A 278 -10.93 17.55 -5.49
CA GLN A 278 -10.91 16.80 -4.22
C GLN A 278 -10.32 17.63 -3.08
N LEU A 279 -9.20 18.31 -3.31
CA LEU A 279 -8.61 19.20 -2.29
C LEU A 279 -9.57 20.31 -1.89
N ARG A 280 -10.28 20.92 -2.87
CA ARG A 280 -11.31 21.93 -2.58
C ARG A 280 -12.45 21.32 -1.75
N ALA A 281 -12.96 20.15 -2.11
CA ALA A 281 -14.03 19.46 -1.39
C ALA A 281 -13.62 19.11 0.06
N LEU A 282 -12.34 18.82 0.31
CA LEU A 282 -11.79 18.63 1.65
C LEU A 282 -11.59 19.94 2.44
N GLY A 283 -11.91 21.10 1.86
CA GLY A 283 -11.80 22.39 2.52
C GLY A 283 -10.42 23.07 2.40
N CYS A 284 -9.60 22.66 1.42
CA CYS A 284 -8.34 23.32 1.15
C CYS A 284 -8.55 24.78 0.76
N GLN A 285 -7.77 25.66 1.35
CA GLN A 285 -7.71 27.07 0.91
C GLN A 285 -6.71 27.20 -0.23
N ARG A 286 -6.99 28.13 -1.16
CA ARG A 286 -6.05 28.47 -2.24
C ARG A 286 -4.77 29.08 -1.69
N ASP A 287 -3.67 28.76 -2.31
CA ASP A 287 -2.41 29.39 -2.01
C ASP A 287 -2.23 30.71 -2.80
N ARG A 288 -1.08 31.35 -2.61
CA ARG A 288 -0.72 32.61 -3.30
C ARG A 288 -0.63 32.48 -4.84
N HIS A 289 -0.63 31.27 -5.36
CA HIS A 289 -0.59 30.97 -6.80
C HIS A 289 -1.95 30.49 -7.33
N ASP A 290 -3.02 30.69 -6.54
CA ASP A 290 -4.40 30.29 -6.85
C ASP A 290 -4.60 28.77 -6.99
N ASP A 291 -3.68 27.96 -6.41
CA ASP A 291 -3.71 26.51 -6.42
C ASP A 291 -4.08 25.94 -5.04
N TYR A 292 -4.73 24.77 -5.04
CA TYR A 292 -4.96 23.97 -3.83
C TYR A 292 -3.78 23.03 -3.59
N ALA A 293 -3.07 23.18 -2.49
CA ALA A 293 -1.94 22.35 -2.12
C ALA A 293 -2.24 21.53 -0.85
N PRO A 294 -1.86 20.24 -0.80
CA PRO A 294 -2.03 19.43 0.40
C PRO A 294 -1.03 19.85 1.49
N PRO A 295 -1.30 19.51 2.77
CA PRO A 295 -0.35 19.70 3.86
C PRO A 295 0.91 18.86 3.65
N SER A 296 2.03 19.33 4.21
CA SER A 296 3.28 18.56 4.27
C SER A 296 3.26 17.54 5.42
N ASP A 297 4.17 16.57 5.38
CA ASP A 297 4.40 15.58 6.43
C ASP A 297 4.60 16.22 7.82
N SER A 298 5.40 17.27 7.89
CA SER A 298 5.63 18.02 9.12
C SER A 298 4.39 18.77 9.63
N THR A 299 3.45 19.13 8.75
CA THR A 299 2.16 19.71 9.15
C THR A 299 1.25 18.62 9.73
N PHE A 300 1.18 17.44 9.10
CA PHE A 300 0.46 16.29 9.65
C PHE A 300 1.01 15.89 11.02
N PHE A 301 2.33 15.81 11.15
CA PHE A 301 2.99 15.48 12.42
C PHE A 301 2.54 16.44 13.54
N ARG A 302 2.68 17.74 13.35
CA ARG A 302 2.32 18.74 14.37
C ARG A 302 0.86 18.67 14.77
N VAL A 303 -0.04 18.61 13.78
CA VAL A 303 -1.49 18.59 14.07
C VAL A 303 -1.87 17.32 14.82
N LEU A 304 -1.36 16.16 14.43
CA LEU A 304 -1.74 14.89 15.04
C LEU A 304 -1.08 14.65 16.40
N CYS A 305 0.09 15.26 16.68
CA CYS A 305 0.73 15.17 18.01
C CYS A 305 0.03 16.06 19.06
N GLU A 306 -0.58 17.17 18.64
CA GLU A 306 -1.26 18.11 19.55
C GLU A 306 -2.76 17.82 19.70
N LEU A 307 -3.28 16.80 18.98
CA LEU A 307 -4.69 16.48 18.95
C LEU A 307 -5.18 15.85 20.26
N ASP A 308 -6.32 16.30 20.79
CA ASP A 308 -7.08 15.58 21.82
C ASP A 308 -7.60 14.26 21.24
N THR A 309 -6.85 13.18 21.50
CA THR A 309 -7.11 11.86 20.94
C THR A 309 -8.43 11.27 21.42
N HIS A 310 -8.82 11.52 22.67
CA HIS A 310 -10.07 10.97 23.22
C HIS A 310 -11.30 11.63 22.57
N ARG A 311 -11.27 12.94 22.38
CA ARG A 311 -12.35 13.67 21.71
C ARG A 311 -12.40 13.33 20.22
N PHE A 312 -11.24 13.16 19.60
CA PHE A 312 -11.14 12.74 18.19
C PHE A 312 -11.71 11.34 17.98
N ASP A 313 -11.35 10.34 18.79
CA ASP A 313 -11.85 8.98 18.69
C ASP A 313 -13.36 8.93 18.83
N ARG A 314 -13.92 9.65 19.81
CA ARG A 314 -15.38 9.71 20.00
C ARG A 314 -16.07 10.31 18.80
N LEU A 315 -15.57 11.44 18.28
CA LEU A 315 -16.14 12.13 17.13
C LEU A 315 -16.11 11.28 15.86
N VAL A 316 -15.00 10.58 15.61
CA VAL A 316 -14.88 9.65 14.47
C VAL A 316 -15.78 8.43 14.66
N GLY A 317 -15.88 7.89 15.88
CA GLY A 317 -16.77 6.79 16.21
C GLY A 317 -18.24 7.14 15.97
N ASP A 318 -18.71 8.30 16.44
CA ASP A 318 -20.06 8.80 16.21
C ASP A 318 -20.35 8.95 14.70
N TRP A 319 -19.42 9.55 13.96
CA TRP A 319 -19.55 9.71 12.51
C TRP A 319 -19.59 8.37 11.76
N LEU A 320 -18.76 7.41 12.13
CA LEU A 320 -18.76 6.07 11.54
C LEU A 320 -20.05 5.31 11.82
N LEU A 321 -20.60 5.46 13.03
CA LEU A 321 -21.86 4.84 13.40
C LEU A 321 -23.03 5.39 12.57
N GLU A 322 -23.03 6.69 12.28
CA GLU A 322 -24.04 7.31 11.40
C GLU A 322 -23.98 6.76 9.95
N GLN A 323 -22.81 6.29 9.50
CA GLN A 323 -22.67 5.63 8.18
C GLN A 323 -23.15 4.17 8.20
N GLU A 324 -23.24 3.55 9.38
CA GLU A 324 -23.73 2.19 9.52
C GLU A 324 -25.25 2.17 9.63
N LEU A 325 -25.94 1.79 8.55
CA LEU A 325 -27.40 1.70 8.48
C LEU A 325 -28.02 0.54 9.29
N SER A 326 -27.27 -0.10 10.17
CA SER A 326 -27.70 -1.26 10.93
C SER A 326 -28.15 -0.86 12.33
N VAL A 327 -29.40 -1.20 12.67
CA VAL A 327 -30.00 -0.95 14.00
C VAL A 327 -29.35 -1.79 15.11
N VAL A 328 -28.69 -2.89 14.75
CA VAL A 328 -28.05 -3.82 15.70
C VAL A 328 -26.55 -3.86 15.44
N ALA A 329 -25.77 -3.31 16.36
CA ALA A 329 -24.33 -3.39 16.28
C ALA A 329 -23.83 -4.78 16.77
N ARG A 330 -23.01 -5.44 15.95
CA ARG A 330 -22.24 -6.61 16.35
C ARG A 330 -20.80 -6.18 16.52
N LEU A 331 -20.31 -6.22 17.75
CA LEU A 331 -19.00 -5.68 18.13
C LEU A 331 -18.04 -6.80 18.51
N ALA A 332 -16.84 -6.75 17.99
CA ALA A 332 -15.72 -7.55 18.45
C ALA A 332 -14.77 -6.66 19.26
N VAL A 333 -14.40 -7.10 20.45
CA VAL A 333 -13.39 -6.42 21.27
C VAL A 333 -12.12 -7.24 21.26
N ASP A 334 -11.01 -6.59 20.86
CA ASP A 334 -9.69 -7.24 20.69
C ASP A 334 -8.56 -6.29 21.07
N GLY A 335 -7.57 -6.82 21.81
CA GLY A 335 -6.35 -6.11 22.18
C GLY A 335 -5.29 -6.20 21.08
N LYS A 336 -4.71 -5.05 20.69
CA LYS A 336 -3.66 -5.00 19.67
C LYS A 336 -2.45 -4.21 20.11
N THR A 337 -1.29 -4.83 19.93
CA THR A 337 0.00 -4.13 20.05
C THR A 337 0.32 -3.45 18.72
N LEU A 338 0.48 -2.13 18.74
CA LEU A 338 0.82 -1.36 17.56
C LEU A 338 2.32 -1.51 17.22
N ARG A 339 2.61 -2.07 16.07
CA ARG A 339 3.99 -2.22 15.59
C ARG A 339 4.61 -0.86 15.26
N GLY A 340 5.84 -0.63 15.70
CA GLY A 340 6.56 0.63 15.44
C GLY A 340 6.15 1.79 16.34
N SER A 341 5.34 1.57 17.37
CA SER A 341 4.88 2.58 18.35
C SER A 341 5.71 2.60 19.63
N ALA A 342 6.96 2.13 19.59
CA ALA A 342 7.81 2.12 20.77
C ALA A 342 7.95 3.55 21.33
N ARG A 343 7.61 3.71 22.62
CA ARG A 343 7.78 4.94 23.39
C ARG A 343 9.23 5.10 23.85
N THR A 344 9.53 6.20 24.51
CA THR A 344 10.86 6.47 25.11
C THR A 344 11.31 5.40 26.12
N ASP A 345 10.36 4.65 26.72
CA ASP A 345 10.61 3.50 27.60
C ASP A 345 10.82 2.17 26.86
N GLY A 346 10.80 2.19 25.53
CA GLY A 346 10.96 1.02 24.67
C GLY A 346 9.72 0.13 24.55
N LYS A 347 8.62 0.43 25.26
CA LYS A 347 7.38 -0.37 25.21
C LYS A 347 6.49 0.08 24.04
N PRO A 348 5.97 -0.84 23.22
CA PRO A 348 5.00 -0.50 22.18
C PRO A 348 3.65 -0.15 22.79
N LEU A 349 2.91 0.74 22.10
CA LEU A 349 1.54 1.08 22.49
C LEU A 349 0.62 -0.12 22.27
N GLN A 350 -0.18 -0.44 23.30
CA GLN A 350 -1.24 -1.44 23.22
C GLN A 350 -2.59 -0.74 23.30
N LEU A 351 -3.52 -1.16 22.46
CA LEU A 351 -4.88 -0.62 22.39
C LEU A 351 -5.89 -1.77 22.52
N LEU A 352 -6.92 -1.58 23.34
CA LEU A 352 -8.14 -2.37 23.27
C LEU A 352 -9.11 -1.64 22.35
N SER A 353 -9.66 -2.34 21.37
CA SER A 353 -10.47 -1.76 20.30
C SER A 353 -11.81 -2.47 20.19
N ALA A 354 -12.89 -1.70 20.00
CA ALA A 354 -14.20 -2.23 19.63
C ALA A 354 -14.43 -2.03 18.12
N VAL A 355 -14.68 -3.12 17.41
CA VAL A 355 -14.76 -3.17 15.94
C VAL A 355 -16.08 -3.79 15.51
N THR A 356 -16.77 -3.18 14.53
CA THR A 356 -18.00 -3.77 13.98
C THR A 356 -17.69 -5.01 13.15
N HIS A 357 -18.49 -6.09 13.30
CA HIS A 357 -18.30 -7.33 12.54
C HIS A 357 -18.57 -7.14 11.04
N ARG A 358 -19.56 -6.33 10.68
CA ARG A 358 -20.02 -6.16 9.30
C ARG A 358 -19.06 -5.33 8.47
N LEU A 359 -18.79 -4.10 8.89
CA LEU A 359 -17.99 -3.15 8.13
C LEU A 359 -16.52 -3.09 8.60
N ARG A 360 -16.21 -3.78 9.70
CA ARG A 360 -14.87 -3.77 10.35
C ARG A 360 -14.41 -2.36 10.72
N LEU A 361 -15.36 -1.52 11.14
CA LEU A 361 -15.08 -0.17 11.59
C LEU A 361 -14.69 -0.19 13.07
N THR A 362 -13.62 0.47 13.42
CA THR A 362 -13.23 0.69 14.82
C THR A 362 -14.02 1.88 15.36
N LEU A 363 -14.93 1.62 16.31
CA LEU A 363 -15.82 2.64 16.88
C LEU A 363 -15.22 3.35 18.08
N ALA A 364 -14.41 2.66 18.88
CA ALA A 364 -13.69 3.25 19.99
C ALA A 364 -12.42 2.46 20.30
N GLN A 365 -11.45 3.12 20.92
CA GLN A 365 -10.20 2.52 21.39
C GLN A 365 -9.79 3.09 22.75
N VAL A 366 -9.20 2.26 23.60
CA VAL A 366 -8.59 2.72 24.84
C VAL A 366 -7.15 2.20 24.94
N PRO A 367 -6.20 3.04 25.38
CA PRO A 367 -4.84 2.58 25.60
C PRO A 367 -4.76 1.64 26.82
N ILE A 368 -3.89 0.65 26.70
CA ILE A 368 -3.59 -0.32 27.77
C ILE A 368 -2.11 -0.15 28.12
N GLU A 369 -1.81 -0.02 29.41
CA GLU A 369 -0.42 0.15 29.87
C GLU A 369 0.37 -1.16 29.84
N ASP A 370 -0.27 -2.28 30.23
CA ASP A 370 0.28 -3.63 30.19
C ASP A 370 -0.82 -4.65 29.85
N LYS A 371 -0.45 -5.82 29.29
CA LYS A 371 -1.41 -6.89 28.94
C LYS A 371 -2.32 -7.32 30.09
N SER A 372 -1.84 -7.23 31.32
CA SER A 372 -2.64 -7.50 32.53
C SER A 372 -3.77 -6.50 32.73
N ASN A 373 -3.76 -5.36 32.08
CA ASN A 373 -4.72 -4.27 32.21
C ASN A 373 -5.83 -4.30 31.15
N GLU A 374 -5.89 -5.32 30.27
CA GLU A 374 -6.97 -5.45 29.29
C GLU A 374 -8.33 -5.67 29.95
N ILE A 375 -8.37 -6.46 31.03
CA ILE A 375 -9.61 -6.77 31.77
C ILE A 375 -10.28 -5.50 32.34
N PRO A 376 -9.60 -4.61 33.08
CA PRO A 376 -10.20 -3.35 33.52
C PRO A 376 -10.45 -2.33 32.42
N ALA A 377 -9.73 -2.42 31.29
CA ALA A 377 -9.94 -1.54 30.14
C ALA A 377 -11.24 -1.87 29.38
N PHE A 378 -11.72 -3.12 29.43
CA PHE A 378 -12.89 -3.56 28.70
C PHE A 378 -14.18 -2.82 29.11
N PRO A 379 -14.57 -2.73 30.42
CA PRO A 379 -15.72 -1.94 30.84
C PRO A 379 -15.61 -0.45 30.45
N LYS A 380 -14.40 0.11 30.52
CA LYS A 380 -14.13 1.50 30.12
C LYS A 380 -14.38 1.69 28.62
N LEU A 381 -13.84 0.81 27.78
CA LEU A 381 -14.05 0.84 26.34
C LEU A 381 -15.54 0.80 25.98
N LEU A 382 -16.33 -0.07 26.62
CA LEU A 382 -17.76 -0.18 26.34
C LEU A 382 -18.54 1.10 26.70
N ARG A 383 -18.15 1.79 27.78
CA ARG A 383 -18.77 3.07 28.20
C ARG A 383 -18.38 4.23 27.28
N ASP A 384 -17.21 4.15 26.66
CA ASP A 384 -16.69 5.17 25.73
C ASP A 384 -17.22 4.98 24.29
N LEU A 385 -17.95 3.89 24.01
CA LEU A 385 -18.56 3.66 22.72
C LEU A 385 -19.61 4.74 22.37
N PRO A 386 -19.77 5.07 21.08
CA PRO A 386 -20.91 5.85 20.63
C PRO A 386 -22.23 5.24 21.09
N LYS A 387 -23.26 6.05 21.26
CA LYS A 387 -24.59 5.58 21.67
C LYS A 387 -25.17 4.61 20.63
N VAL A 388 -25.32 3.36 21.04
CA VAL A 388 -25.93 2.28 20.27
C VAL A 388 -27.10 1.76 21.08
N ASP A 389 -28.28 1.65 20.46
CA ASP A 389 -29.47 1.18 21.16
C ASP A 389 -29.32 -0.28 21.65
N TYR A 390 -28.68 -1.10 20.85
CA TYR A 390 -28.41 -2.50 21.19
C TYR A 390 -27.15 -3.02 20.50
N ALA A 391 -26.35 -3.80 21.22
CA ALA A 391 -25.18 -4.49 20.68
C ALA A 391 -25.06 -5.94 21.16
N LEU A 392 -24.51 -6.81 20.29
CA LEU A 392 -23.96 -8.08 20.66
C LEU A 392 -22.44 -7.96 20.70
N VAL A 393 -21.83 -8.10 21.90
CA VAL A 393 -20.40 -7.95 22.11
C VAL A 393 -19.73 -9.32 22.12
N THR A 394 -18.72 -9.51 21.27
CA THR A 394 -17.87 -10.70 21.26
C THR A 394 -16.45 -10.33 21.72
N ALA A 395 -15.83 -11.18 22.52
CA ALA A 395 -14.47 -10.98 23.00
C ALA A 395 -13.79 -12.30 23.35
N ASP A 396 -12.48 -12.24 23.49
CA ASP A 396 -11.64 -13.36 23.89
C ASP A 396 -12.02 -13.87 25.30
N PRO A 397 -11.75 -15.15 25.61
CA PRO A 397 -12.08 -15.77 26.90
C PRO A 397 -11.55 -15.01 28.13
N MET A 398 -10.46 -14.27 28.02
CA MET A 398 -9.91 -13.46 29.11
C MET A 398 -10.90 -12.39 29.62
N HIS A 399 -11.79 -11.90 28.74
CA HIS A 399 -12.81 -10.92 29.06
C HIS A 399 -14.09 -11.52 29.65
N CYS A 400 -14.17 -12.86 29.78
CA CYS A 400 -15.24 -13.54 30.48
C CYS A 400 -15.12 -13.30 32.00
N GLN A 401 -15.43 -12.08 32.43
CA GLN A 401 -15.35 -11.61 33.82
C GLN A 401 -16.70 -11.08 34.26
N GLN A 402 -16.96 -11.17 35.56
CA GLN A 402 -18.24 -10.74 36.14
C GLN A 402 -18.55 -9.27 35.84
N GLU A 403 -17.55 -8.38 35.98
CA GLU A 403 -17.72 -6.96 35.71
C GLU A 403 -17.97 -6.68 34.23
N SER A 404 -17.28 -7.37 33.33
CA SER A 404 -17.52 -7.26 31.89
C SER A 404 -18.95 -7.66 31.51
N ALA A 405 -19.43 -8.77 32.06
CA ALA A 405 -20.81 -9.24 31.87
C ALA A 405 -21.83 -8.25 32.46
N ARG A 406 -21.59 -7.76 33.70
CA ARG A 406 -22.44 -6.81 34.39
C ARG A 406 -22.60 -5.50 33.58
N VAL A 407 -21.50 -4.92 33.15
CA VAL A 407 -21.52 -3.68 32.36
C VAL A 407 -22.25 -3.88 31.04
N THR A 408 -21.97 -4.99 30.33
CA THR A 408 -22.63 -5.27 29.05
C THR A 408 -24.14 -5.44 29.21
N THR A 409 -24.59 -6.23 30.20
CA THR A 409 -26.03 -6.61 30.32
C THR A 409 -26.85 -5.66 31.17
N GLN A 410 -26.32 -5.29 32.37
CA GLN A 410 -27.11 -4.54 33.35
C GLN A 410 -26.97 -3.02 33.17
N GLU A 411 -25.81 -2.57 32.73
CA GLU A 411 -25.56 -1.13 32.57
C GLU A 411 -25.94 -0.65 31.16
N LEU A 412 -25.56 -1.40 30.11
CA LEU A 412 -25.78 -1.02 28.72
C LEU A 412 -27.01 -1.70 28.09
N GLY A 413 -27.55 -2.76 28.68
CA GLY A 413 -28.71 -3.50 28.15
C GLY A 413 -28.39 -4.30 26.88
N TRP A 414 -27.13 -4.68 26.69
CA TRP A 414 -26.65 -5.42 25.53
C TRP A 414 -26.43 -6.90 25.84
N ASP A 415 -26.23 -7.71 24.80
CA ASP A 415 -25.84 -9.11 24.93
C ASP A 415 -24.35 -9.31 24.68
N TYR A 416 -23.82 -10.43 25.17
CA TYR A 416 -22.42 -10.81 24.92
C TYR A 416 -22.28 -12.28 24.54
N LEU A 417 -21.23 -12.58 23.82
CA LEU A 417 -20.77 -13.92 23.50
C LEU A 417 -19.26 -14.01 23.77
N PHE A 418 -18.90 -14.53 24.97
CA PHE A 418 -17.50 -14.71 25.36
C PHE A 418 -17.13 -16.18 25.30
N GLY A 419 -15.92 -16.47 24.84
CA GLY A 419 -15.39 -17.83 24.93
C GLY A 419 -15.15 -18.25 26.37
N LEU A 420 -15.24 -19.54 26.66
CA LEU A 420 -14.88 -20.11 27.95
C LEU A 420 -13.56 -20.86 27.85
N LYS A 421 -12.69 -20.65 28.83
CA LYS A 421 -11.42 -21.36 29.02
C LYS A 421 -11.17 -21.60 30.52
N ASP A 422 -10.01 -22.15 30.83
CA ASP A 422 -9.58 -22.51 32.20
C ASP A 422 -9.56 -21.33 33.17
N ASN A 423 -9.54 -20.09 32.69
CA ASN A 423 -9.68 -18.88 33.51
C ASN A 423 -11.05 -18.79 34.23
N GLN A 424 -12.05 -19.58 33.78
CA GLN A 424 -13.38 -19.71 34.34
C GLN A 424 -13.77 -21.19 34.43
N SER A 425 -12.92 -22.00 35.09
CA SER A 425 -13.03 -23.47 35.16
C SER A 425 -14.40 -23.97 35.65
N GLY A 426 -14.96 -23.34 36.68
CA GLY A 426 -16.28 -23.75 37.21
C GLY A 426 -17.43 -23.54 36.22
N ILE A 427 -17.39 -22.47 35.40
CA ILE A 427 -18.39 -22.23 34.37
C ILE A 427 -18.15 -23.17 33.18
N LEU A 428 -16.89 -23.40 32.82
CA LEU A 428 -16.49 -24.30 31.75
C LEU A 428 -16.95 -25.72 32.02
N ASP A 429 -16.66 -26.26 33.24
CA ASP A 429 -17.07 -27.60 33.67
C ASP A 429 -18.60 -27.77 33.67
N ARG A 430 -19.32 -26.73 34.06
CA ARG A 430 -20.79 -26.76 34.06
C ARG A 430 -21.33 -26.73 32.62
N ALA A 431 -20.75 -25.91 31.73
CA ALA A 431 -21.12 -25.87 30.34
C ALA A 431 -20.86 -27.21 29.63
N GLN A 432 -19.70 -27.84 29.87
CA GLN A 432 -19.36 -29.13 29.30
C GLN A 432 -20.36 -30.21 29.75
N ARG A 433 -20.66 -30.31 31.05
CA ARG A 433 -21.66 -31.26 31.56
C ARG A 433 -23.05 -31.08 30.96
N LEU A 434 -23.46 -29.84 30.69
CA LEU A 434 -24.75 -29.55 30.06
C LEU A 434 -24.76 -29.91 28.57
N LEU A 435 -23.65 -29.67 27.86
CA LEU A 435 -23.50 -30.00 26.44
C LEU A 435 -23.38 -31.52 26.22
N ASP A 436 -22.65 -32.23 27.09
CA ASP A 436 -22.54 -33.70 27.02
C ASP A 436 -23.87 -34.43 27.23
N GLN A 437 -24.81 -33.81 27.99
CA GLN A 437 -26.17 -34.34 28.18
C GLN A 437 -27.10 -34.03 26.99
N GLN A 438 -26.78 -33.06 26.17
CA GLN A 438 -27.51 -32.69 24.97
C GLN A 438 -26.62 -33.02 23.74
N ALA A 439 -26.28 -34.31 23.59
CA ALA A 439 -25.56 -34.73 22.40
C ALA A 439 -26.32 -34.29 21.15
N PHE A 440 -25.77 -33.32 20.45
CA PHE A 440 -26.20 -33.06 19.06
C PHE A 440 -26.04 -34.36 18.29
N PRO A 441 -27.06 -34.89 17.63
CA PRO A 441 -26.87 -36.02 16.75
C PRO A 441 -25.83 -35.67 15.69
N PRO A 442 -24.98 -36.63 15.25
CA PRO A 442 -23.89 -36.43 14.34
C PRO A 442 -24.34 -35.87 12.99
#